data_7a18eb7ba002084d40ffd7ee277fc7e1
#
_entry.id   7a18eb7ba002084d40ffd7ee277fc7e1
#
_cell.length_a   1.000
_cell.length_b   1.000
_cell.length_c   1.000
_cell.angle_alpha   90.00
_cell.angle_beta   90.00
_cell.angle_gamma   90.00
#
_symmetry.space_group_name_H-M   'P 1'
#
loop_
_entity.id
_entity.type
_entity.pdbx_description
1 polymer ?
#
loop_
_entity_poly.entity_id
_entity_poly.type
_entity_poly.pdbx_seq_one_letter_code
_entity_poly.pdbx_strand_id
1 'polypeptide(L)'
;MHFAFPVLIVRYETVKKLVLAAALLLASHTQGWSMDSLSHFTWKNRVLLVFGQTDDAKVKKQITTIRAEEAELADRDMVVLHVTQNNVTPIFGNTGGIDAQALAREAGADGNSFKAVLIGKDGGVKLRSEDVVGSVALFDLIDRMPMRRAGQN
;
A
#
# COMPACT_ATOMS: atom_id res chain seq x y z
N MET A 1 -6.49 60.86 -40.43
CA MET A 1 -7.18 59.66 -39.90
C MET A 1 -6.24 58.93 -38.97
N HIS A 2 -6.34 59.10 -37.67
CA HIS A 2 -5.54 58.38 -36.67
C HIS A 2 -6.41 57.23 -36.12
N PHE A 3 -6.04 56.01 -36.45
CA PHE A 3 -6.62 54.83 -35.80
C PHE A 3 -5.86 54.54 -34.49
N ALA A 4 -6.50 54.87 -33.38
CA ALA A 4 -6.02 54.47 -32.05
C ALA A 4 -6.44 53.02 -31.79
N PHE A 5 -5.48 52.08 -31.70
CA PHE A 5 -5.70 50.75 -31.22
C PHE A 5 -5.83 50.80 -29.68
N PRO A 6 -6.86 50.25 -29.06
CA PRO A 6 -6.94 50.17 -27.61
C PRO A 6 -5.93 49.09 -27.15
N VAL A 7 -4.91 49.52 -26.43
CA VAL A 7 -3.97 48.63 -25.73
C VAL A 7 -4.79 47.98 -24.59
N LEU A 8 -5.07 46.68 -24.75
CA LEU A 8 -5.69 45.87 -23.75
C LEU A 8 -4.69 45.63 -22.59
N ILE A 9 -4.72 46.51 -21.60
CA ILE A 9 -3.98 46.32 -20.36
C ILE A 9 -4.68 45.21 -19.59
N VAL A 10 -4.33 43.98 -19.86
CA VAL A 10 -4.68 42.84 -19.00
C VAL A 10 -4.05 43.10 -17.65
N ARG A 11 -4.90 43.37 -16.64
CA ARG A 11 -4.44 43.64 -15.28
C ARG A 11 -3.64 42.47 -14.76
N TYR A 12 -2.33 42.63 -14.66
CA TYR A 12 -1.36 41.70 -14.14
C TYR A 12 -1.75 41.10 -12.79
N GLU A 13 -2.49 41.85 -11.97
CA GLU A 13 -3.02 41.41 -10.69
C GLU A 13 -4.07 40.28 -10.79
N THR A 14 -4.88 40.29 -11.87
CA THR A 14 -5.89 39.21 -12.07
C THR A 14 -5.25 37.89 -12.48
N VAL A 15 -4.17 37.96 -13.27
CA VAL A 15 -3.42 36.76 -13.70
C VAL A 15 -2.67 36.14 -12.51
N LYS A 16 -2.07 36.97 -11.64
CA LYS A 16 -1.42 36.48 -10.41
C LYS A 16 -2.40 35.75 -9.49
N LYS A 17 -3.59 36.26 -9.29
CA LYS A 17 -4.64 35.64 -8.45
C LYS A 17 -5.13 34.32 -9.05
N LEU A 18 -5.27 34.25 -10.37
CA LEU A 18 -5.65 33.02 -11.08
C LEU A 18 -4.55 31.94 -11.02
N VAL A 19 -3.27 32.33 -11.15
CA VAL A 19 -2.14 31.41 -11.05
C VAL A 19 -1.97 30.88 -9.62
N LEU A 20 -2.16 31.74 -8.60
CA LEU A 20 -2.14 31.29 -7.20
C LEU A 20 -3.29 30.32 -6.87
N ALA A 21 -4.50 30.60 -7.37
CA ALA A 21 -5.65 29.73 -7.16
C ALA A 21 -5.48 28.37 -7.85
N ALA A 22 -4.89 28.33 -9.05
CA ALA A 22 -4.57 27.10 -9.76
C ALA A 22 -3.45 26.29 -9.06
N ALA A 23 -2.45 26.96 -8.47
CA ALA A 23 -1.40 26.31 -7.70
C ALA A 23 -1.90 25.68 -6.39
N LEU A 24 -2.92 26.28 -5.74
CA LEU A 24 -3.53 25.68 -4.54
C LEU A 24 -4.39 24.47 -4.86
N LEU A 25 -4.96 24.36 -6.06
CA LEU A 25 -5.76 23.20 -6.49
C LEU A 25 -4.91 21.99 -6.90
N LEU A 26 -3.61 22.16 -7.16
CA LEU A 26 -2.66 21.08 -7.42
C LEU A 26 -2.02 20.54 -6.14
N ALA A 27 -2.32 21.11 -4.97
CA ALA A 27 -1.90 20.60 -3.68
C ALA A 27 -2.72 19.36 -3.33
N SER A 28 -2.29 18.22 -3.91
CA SER A 28 -2.18 16.94 -3.21
C SER A 28 -3.47 16.29 -2.74
N HIS A 29 -4.07 15.56 -3.60
CA HIS A 29 -4.70 14.32 -3.18
C HIS A 29 -3.65 13.18 -3.24
N THR A 30 -2.66 13.21 -2.35
CA THR A 30 -2.04 11.97 -1.90
C THR A 30 -3.10 11.28 -1.06
N GLN A 31 -4.08 10.70 -1.70
CA GLN A 31 -4.92 9.71 -1.06
C GLN A 31 -3.97 8.55 -0.73
N GLY A 32 -3.51 8.54 0.51
CA GLY A 32 -2.90 7.36 1.08
C GLY A 32 -3.92 6.25 0.91
N TRP A 33 -3.61 5.28 0.07
CA TRP A 33 -4.43 4.09 -0.15
C TRP A 33 -4.41 3.30 1.16
N SER A 34 -5.35 3.65 2.05
CA SER A 34 -5.63 2.87 3.25
C SER A 34 -6.57 1.73 2.85
N MET A 35 -6.26 0.53 3.30
CA MET A 35 -7.09 -0.64 3.05
C MET A 35 -8.09 -0.78 4.19
N ASP A 36 -9.34 -0.40 3.94
CA ASP A 36 -10.41 -0.42 4.95
C ASP A 36 -10.67 -1.83 5.50
N SER A 37 -10.57 -2.85 4.64
CA SER A 37 -10.68 -4.26 5.03
C SER A 37 -9.63 -4.69 6.07
N LEU A 38 -8.53 -3.95 6.22
CA LEU A 38 -7.46 -4.21 7.17
C LEU A 38 -7.43 -3.23 8.35
N SER A 39 -8.46 -2.41 8.52
CA SER A 39 -8.50 -1.35 9.54
C SER A 39 -8.25 -1.84 10.97
N HIS A 40 -8.67 -3.08 11.29
CA HIS A 40 -8.44 -3.67 12.62
C HIS A 40 -6.98 -4.02 12.93
N PHE A 41 -6.10 -4.08 11.90
CA PHE A 41 -4.64 -4.23 12.05
C PHE A 41 -3.91 -2.89 12.19
N THR A 42 -4.56 -1.78 11.82
CA THR A 42 -3.95 -0.44 11.84
C THR A 42 -3.41 -0.12 13.23
N TRP A 43 -2.19 0.38 13.28
CA TRP A 43 -1.38 0.68 14.47
C TRP A 43 -0.94 -0.53 15.30
N LYS A 44 -1.43 -1.73 15.00
CA LYS A 44 -1.07 -2.98 15.70
C LYS A 44 -0.09 -3.82 14.91
N ASN A 45 -0.46 -4.17 13.68
CA ASN A 45 0.29 -5.12 12.86
C ASN A 45 0.64 -4.55 11.48
N ARG A 46 1.72 -5.06 10.92
CA ARG A 46 2.00 -5.01 9.49
C ARG A 46 1.39 -6.23 8.83
N VAL A 47 0.87 -6.09 7.63
CA VAL A 47 0.19 -7.20 6.95
C VAL A 47 0.89 -7.49 5.62
N LEU A 48 1.32 -8.74 5.42
CA LEU A 48 1.74 -9.24 4.12
C LEU A 48 0.59 -10.04 3.51
N LEU A 49 0.07 -9.55 2.40
CA LEU A 49 -0.93 -10.25 1.59
C LEU A 49 -0.22 -11.01 0.48
N VAL A 50 -0.53 -12.29 0.33
CA VAL A 50 -0.06 -13.15 -0.75
C VAL A 50 -1.28 -13.57 -1.56
N PHE A 51 -1.51 -12.89 -2.68
CA PHE A 51 -2.59 -13.22 -3.62
C PHE A 51 -2.17 -14.34 -4.57
N GLY A 52 -3.13 -15.11 -5.02
CA GLY A 52 -2.98 -16.13 -6.04
C GLY A 52 -3.60 -17.47 -5.66
N GLN A 53 -3.69 -18.38 -6.62
CA GLN A 53 -4.23 -19.72 -6.42
C GLN A 53 -3.30 -20.56 -5.53
N THR A 54 -3.89 -21.48 -4.77
CA THR A 54 -3.15 -22.32 -3.81
C THR A 54 -2.11 -23.23 -4.49
N ASP A 55 -2.32 -23.59 -5.73
CA ASP A 55 -1.41 -24.44 -6.53
C ASP A 55 -0.33 -23.66 -7.28
N ASP A 56 -0.42 -22.32 -7.33
CA ASP A 56 0.57 -21.45 -7.96
C ASP A 56 1.97 -21.63 -7.32
N ALA A 57 2.99 -21.79 -8.16
CA ALA A 57 4.35 -22.05 -7.72
C ALA A 57 4.96 -20.85 -6.94
N LYS A 58 4.64 -19.61 -7.34
CA LYS A 58 5.10 -18.40 -6.64
C LYS A 58 4.42 -18.27 -5.27
N VAL A 59 3.12 -18.59 -5.18
CA VAL A 59 2.39 -18.63 -3.91
C VAL A 59 3.01 -19.61 -2.95
N LYS A 60 3.23 -20.86 -3.38
CA LYS A 60 3.87 -21.90 -2.58
C LYS A 60 5.26 -21.47 -2.11
N LYS A 61 6.07 -20.93 -3.03
CA LYS A 61 7.42 -20.46 -2.71
C LYS A 61 7.39 -19.32 -1.70
N GLN A 62 6.53 -18.32 -1.89
CA GLN A 62 6.39 -17.19 -0.96
C GLN A 62 6.00 -17.66 0.45
N ILE A 63 4.99 -18.52 0.55
CA ILE A 63 4.51 -19.06 1.82
C ILE A 63 5.62 -19.88 2.52
N THR A 64 6.32 -20.74 1.79
CA THR A 64 7.43 -21.54 2.35
C THR A 64 8.55 -20.66 2.87
N THR A 65 8.95 -19.64 2.09
CA THR A 65 10.00 -18.68 2.48
C THR A 65 9.64 -17.94 3.78
N ILE A 66 8.39 -17.53 3.92
CA ILE A 66 7.93 -16.75 5.08
C ILE A 66 7.73 -17.64 6.31
N ARG A 67 7.18 -18.85 6.17
CA ARG A 67 7.01 -19.79 7.29
C ARG A 67 8.31 -20.21 7.96
N ALA A 68 9.41 -20.14 7.25
CA ALA A 68 10.73 -20.43 7.84
C ALA A 68 11.20 -19.37 8.85
N GLU A 69 10.52 -18.22 8.91
CA GLU A 69 10.97 -17.02 9.61
C GLU A 69 9.99 -16.54 10.69
N GLU A 70 9.29 -17.44 11.36
CA GLU A 70 8.22 -17.08 12.31
C GLU A 70 8.68 -16.14 13.45
N ALA A 71 9.90 -16.35 13.98
CA ALA A 71 10.45 -15.48 15.01
C ALA A 71 10.66 -14.04 14.51
N GLU A 72 11.15 -13.89 13.27
CA GLU A 72 11.37 -12.59 12.62
C GLU A 72 10.07 -11.88 12.27
N LEU A 73 9.04 -12.67 11.90
CA LEU A 73 7.68 -12.15 11.68
C LEU A 73 7.08 -11.62 12.98
N ALA A 74 7.21 -12.38 14.07
CA ALA A 74 6.71 -12.01 15.40
C ALA A 74 7.39 -10.73 15.91
N ASP A 75 8.71 -10.63 15.78
CA ASP A 75 9.50 -9.45 16.20
C ASP A 75 9.08 -8.17 15.46
N ARG A 76 8.53 -8.31 14.26
CA ARG A 76 8.07 -7.17 13.43
C ARG A 76 6.56 -6.95 13.48
N ASP A 77 5.85 -7.57 14.42
CA ASP A 77 4.39 -7.50 14.53
C ASP A 77 3.67 -7.81 13.21
N MET A 78 4.13 -8.85 12.51
CA MET A 78 3.60 -9.22 11.20
C MET A 78 2.36 -10.09 11.33
N VAL A 79 1.46 -9.95 10.37
CA VAL A 79 0.42 -10.91 10.00
C VAL A 79 0.63 -11.26 8.54
N VAL A 80 0.52 -12.54 8.17
CA VAL A 80 0.65 -12.99 6.78
C VAL A 80 -0.62 -13.72 6.38
N LEU A 81 -1.26 -13.26 5.32
CA LEU A 81 -2.52 -13.78 4.81
C LEU A 81 -2.35 -14.26 3.36
N HIS A 82 -2.80 -15.47 3.09
CA HIS A 82 -2.99 -15.96 1.73
C HIS A 82 -4.41 -15.64 1.26
N VAL A 83 -4.54 -14.99 0.13
CA VAL A 83 -5.80 -14.49 -0.42
C VAL A 83 -6.04 -15.10 -1.79
N THR A 84 -7.05 -15.94 -1.89
CA THR A 84 -7.62 -16.43 -3.16
C THR A 84 -8.82 -15.59 -3.55
N GLN A 85 -9.48 -15.89 -4.68
CA GLN A 85 -10.70 -15.18 -5.09
C GLN A 85 -11.80 -15.16 -4.01
N ASN A 86 -11.94 -16.24 -3.23
CA ASN A 86 -13.09 -16.46 -2.37
C ASN A 86 -12.72 -16.66 -0.89
N ASN A 87 -11.44 -16.72 -0.56
CA ASN A 87 -11.02 -17.07 0.79
C ASN A 87 -9.77 -16.32 1.23
N VAL A 88 -9.72 -16.01 2.53
CA VAL A 88 -8.54 -15.48 3.22
C VAL A 88 -8.09 -16.50 4.27
N THR A 89 -6.89 -17.03 4.12
CA THR A 89 -6.31 -18.03 5.02
C THR A 89 -5.10 -17.42 5.76
N PRO A 90 -5.05 -17.49 7.10
CA PRO A 90 -3.88 -17.05 7.84
C PRO A 90 -2.71 -18.01 7.60
N ILE A 91 -1.56 -17.46 7.22
CA ILE A 91 -0.27 -18.17 7.17
C ILE A 91 0.48 -17.96 8.48
N PHE A 92 0.43 -16.72 8.99
CA PHE A 92 0.96 -16.31 10.29
C PHE A 92 0.05 -15.25 10.92
N GLY A 93 -0.30 -15.40 12.19
CA GLY A 93 -1.25 -14.53 12.89
C GLY A 93 -2.71 -14.90 12.62
N ASN A 94 -3.63 -13.92 12.71
CA ASN A 94 -5.08 -14.11 12.60
C ASN A 94 -5.67 -13.25 11.48
N THR A 95 -6.73 -13.74 10.81
CA THR A 95 -7.43 -13.01 9.73
C THR A 95 -8.40 -11.95 10.22
N GLY A 96 -9.04 -12.12 11.38
CA GLY A 96 -10.08 -11.20 11.84
C GLY A 96 -11.38 -11.20 11.02
N GLY A 97 -11.62 -12.19 10.16
CA GLY A 97 -12.88 -12.31 9.39
C GLY A 97 -12.98 -11.36 8.18
N ILE A 98 -11.95 -11.29 7.36
CA ILE A 98 -11.84 -10.39 6.21
C ILE A 98 -12.54 -10.99 4.99
N ASP A 99 -13.26 -10.15 4.24
CA ASP A 99 -13.80 -10.49 2.91
C ASP A 99 -12.70 -10.48 1.84
N ALA A 100 -12.52 -11.64 1.17
CA ALA A 100 -11.45 -11.82 0.18
C ALA A 100 -11.61 -10.91 -1.05
N GLN A 101 -12.85 -10.70 -1.52
CA GLN A 101 -13.12 -9.90 -2.71
C GLN A 101 -12.94 -8.41 -2.43
N ALA A 102 -13.37 -7.94 -1.26
CA ALA A 102 -13.13 -6.56 -0.83
C ALA A 102 -11.62 -6.28 -0.77
N LEU A 103 -10.88 -7.17 -0.10
CA LEU A 103 -9.43 -7.06 0.03
C LEU A 103 -8.71 -7.07 -1.33
N ALA A 104 -9.12 -7.95 -2.24
CA ALA A 104 -8.56 -8.02 -3.58
C ALA A 104 -8.78 -6.72 -4.37
N ARG A 105 -10.02 -6.16 -4.33
CA ARG A 105 -10.32 -4.86 -4.97
C ARG A 105 -9.45 -3.73 -4.42
N GLU A 106 -9.33 -3.62 -3.11
CA GLU A 106 -8.51 -2.59 -2.45
C GLU A 106 -7.02 -2.74 -2.77
N ALA A 107 -6.53 -3.98 -2.87
CA ALA A 107 -5.14 -4.27 -3.23
C ALA A 107 -4.84 -4.14 -4.73
N GLY A 108 -5.86 -3.97 -5.58
CA GLY A 108 -5.68 -4.04 -7.04
C GLY A 108 -5.19 -5.41 -7.50
N ALA A 109 -5.77 -6.48 -6.92
CA ALA A 109 -5.49 -7.89 -7.22
C ALA A 109 -6.76 -8.61 -7.64
N ASP A 110 -6.63 -9.76 -8.29
CA ASP A 110 -7.76 -10.60 -8.74
C ASP A 110 -7.90 -11.90 -7.94
N GLY A 111 -6.94 -12.20 -7.06
CA GLY A 111 -6.91 -13.44 -6.30
C GLY A 111 -6.54 -14.68 -7.11
N ASN A 112 -6.31 -14.55 -8.41
CA ASN A 112 -5.89 -15.64 -9.31
C ASN A 112 -4.40 -15.62 -9.60
N SER A 113 -3.89 -14.42 -9.90
CA SER A 113 -2.49 -14.21 -10.24
C SER A 113 -1.68 -13.90 -8.98
N PHE A 114 -0.43 -14.37 -8.93
CA PHE A 114 0.45 -14.06 -7.82
C PHE A 114 0.66 -12.54 -7.67
N LYS A 115 0.47 -12.05 -6.46
CA LYS A 115 0.85 -10.69 -6.07
C LYS A 115 1.16 -10.67 -4.57
N ALA A 116 2.29 -10.10 -4.20
CA ALA A 116 2.63 -9.81 -2.80
C ALA A 116 2.43 -8.33 -2.51
N VAL A 117 1.72 -8.01 -1.43
CA VAL A 117 1.46 -6.63 -1.00
C VAL A 117 1.77 -6.48 0.48
N LEU A 118 2.69 -5.59 0.83
CA LEU A 118 3.00 -5.26 2.22
C LEU A 118 2.29 -3.97 2.63
N ILE A 119 1.57 -4.04 3.72
CA ILE A 119 0.88 -2.92 4.36
C ILE A 119 1.58 -2.59 5.68
N GLY A 120 1.88 -1.32 5.91
CA GLY A 120 2.45 -0.83 7.15
C GLY A 120 1.43 -0.73 8.28
N LYS A 121 1.90 -0.47 9.52
CA LYS A 121 1.03 -0.22 10.67
C LYS A 121 0.10 0.98 10.49
N ASP A 122 0.49 1.94 9.66
CA ASP A 122 -0.31 3.11 9.27
C ASP A 122 -1.44 2.79 8.26
N GLY A 123 -1.60 1.51 7.87
CA GLY A 123 -2.56 1.08 6.87
C GLY A 123 -2.14 1.34 5.42
N GLY A 124 -1.01 2.02 5.20
CA GLY A 124 -0.51 2.36 3.87
C GLY A 124 0.26 1.22 3.21
N VAL A 125 0.12 1.10 1.89
CA VAL A 125 0.88 0.12 1.09
C VAL A 125 2.35 0.53 1.03
N LYS A 126 3.25 -0.40 1.36
CA LYS A 126 4.71 -0.21 1.40
C LYS A 126 5.45 -0.95 0.29
N LEU A 127 4.87 -2.05 -0.19
CA LEU A 127 5.42 -2.84 -1.28
C LEU A 127 4.29 -3.47 -2.10
N ARG A 128 4.46 -3.53 -3.41
CA ARG A 128 3.71 -4.39 -4.33
C ARG A 128 4.72 -5.12 -5.21
N SER A 129 4.54 -6.43 -5.38
CA SER A 129 5.41 -7.25 -6.23
C SER A 129 4.61 -8.34 -6.94
N GLU A 130 4.91 -8.58 -8.19
CA GLU A 130 4.41 -9.71 -8.98
C GLU A 130 5.40 -10.88 -8.98
N ASP A 131 6.50 -10.71 -8.24
CA ASP A 131 7.51 -11.74 -7.99
C ASP A 131 7.67 -12.04 -6.51
N VAL A 132 8.16 -13.24 -6.20
CA VAL A 132 8.40 -13.68 -4.83
C VAL A 132 9.38 -12.74 -4.14
N VAL A 133 8.99 -12.26 -2.97
CA VAL A 133 9.80 -11.38 -2.13
C VAL A 133 10.56 -12.23 -1.11
N GLY A 134 11.89 -12.20 -1.18
CA GLY A 134 12.73 -12.89 -0.21
C GLY A 134 12.62 -12.30 1.20
N SER A 135 12.77 -13.14 2.23
CA SER A 135 12.64 -12.71 3.63
C SER A 135 13.60 -11.57 3.99
N VAL A 136 14.85 -11.66 3.57
CA VAL A 136 15.85 -10.60 3.82
C VAL A 136 15.41 -9.26 3.25
N ALA A 137 14.98 -9.21 1.99
CA ALA A 137 14.53 -7.98 1.35
C ALA A 137 13.27 -7.40 2.02
N LEU A 138 12.34 -8.27 2.44
CA LEU A 138 11.13 -7.89 3.15
C LEU A 138 11.46 -7.26 4.51
N PHE A 139 12.31 -7.93 5.30
CA PHE A 139 12.68 -7.47 6.64
C PHE A 139 13.52 -6.21 6.61
N ASP A 140 14.47 -6.10 5.69
CA ASP A 140 15.24 -4.87 5.46
C ASP A 140 14.35 -3.66 5.12
N LEU A 141 13.30 -3.88 4.33
CA LEU A 141 12.32 -2.83 4.03
C LEU A 141 11.57 -2.40 5.29
N ILE A 142 11.08 -3.37 6.08
CA ILE A 142 10.33 -3.12 7.32
C ILE A 142 11.21 -2.39 8.34
N ASP A 143 12.45 -2.83 8.53
CA ASP A 143 13.37 -2.26 9.53
C ASP A 143 13.78 -0.83 9.22
N ARG A 144 13.64 -0.39 7.98
CA ARG A 144 13.82 1.02 7.58
C ARG A 144 12.59 1.91 7.81
N MET A 145 11.44 1.34 8.16
CA MET A 145 10.21 2.13 8.40
C MET A 145 10.33 2.96 9.69
N PRO A 146 9.83 4.23 9.68
CA PRO A 146 9.99 5.13 10.83
C PRO A 146 9.48 4.56 12.16
N MET A 147 8.29 3.94 12.15
CA MET A 147 7.70 3.35 13.37
C MET A 147 8.45 2.12 13.88
N ARG A 148 9.15 1.38 13.02
CA ARG A 148 10.01 0.28 13.46
C ARG A 148 11.25 0.81 14.16
N ARG A 149 11.88 1.83 13.59
CA ARG A 149 13.05 2.49 14.19
C ARG A 149 12.74 3.15 15.54
N ALA A 150 11.56 3.77 15.68
CA ALA A 150 11.13 4.38 16.92
C ALA A 150 10.89 3.38 18.06
N GLY A 151 10.50 2.15 17.74
CA GLY A 151 10.28 1.08 18.74
C GLY A 151 11.54 0.31 19.15
N GLN A 152 12.68 0.60 18.55
CA GLN A 152 13.97 -0.04 18.85
C GLN A 152 14.87 0.80 19.77
N ASN A 153 14.42 1.97 20.25
CA ASN A 153 15.13 2.87 21.16
C ASN A 153 14.76 2.61 22.61
#